data_b6cd9b34312ee5e01bfc6d0b101c9943
#
_entry.id   b6cd9b34312ee5e01bfc6d0b101c9943
#
_cell.length_a   1.000
_cell.length_b   1.000
_cell.length_c   1.000
_cell.angle_alpha   90.00
_cell.angle_beta   90.00
_cell.angle_gamma   90.00
#
_symmetry.space_group_name_H-M   'P 1'
#
loop_
_entity.id
_entity.type
_entity.pdbx_description
1 polymer ?
#
loop_
_entity_poly.entity_id
_entity_poly.type
_entity_poly.pdbx_seq_one_letter_code
_entity_poly.pdbx_strand_id
1 'polypeptide(L)'
;MVEIIGERVGEVVGSPQLQQIVLVEIPTAGGSRERVRAEFSAVVAGGAGQALRPGDAVIVVKSPPPDQTYFVADRDRSRPLAFIAAVFVALAVLLGRLRGVTSLVGLGITVVVLAEFVVPGILSGASPLLVSVLGALVIAVASIYLAHGFSRRTSIAVASTLITLTLSAFLAAAAVSVARLFGSGTEEAFYLQLGLLKQVNLRGLLLGGIILGAVGVLDDITTGQAAAVDEIHKANPALPVRELYQRGRSVGTEHITSLVNTLFLAYAGASLPLFILFTINTYQPLWVTLSSEFVAEEIVRTLVGSIALILAVPITTQMAAYVLGRGVGQVRP
;
A
#
# COMPACT_ATOMS: atom_id res chain seq x y z
N MET A 1 32.65 7.72 1.47
CA MET A 1 32.75 8.75 0.39
C MET A 1 33.28 8.05 -0.83
N VAL A 2 32.73 8.37 -1.99
CA VAL A 2 33.12 7.81 -3.29
C VAL A 2 34.15 8.71 -3.95
N GLU A 3 35.25 8.14 -4.41
CA GLU A 3 36.21 8.76 -5.32
C GLU A 3 36.21 7.95 -6.62
N ILE A 4 36.07 8.60 -7.76
CA ILE A 4 36.01 7.90 -9.06
C ILE A 4 37.43 7.70 -9.57
N ILE A 5 37.85 6.43 -9.74
CA ILE A 5 39.17 6.06 -10.23
C ILE A 5 39.16 5.90 -11.77
N GLY A 6 38.05 5.39 -12.31
CA GLY A 6 37.92 5.15 -13.73
C GLY A 6 36.45 5.06 -14.14
N GLU A 7 36.21 5.42 -15.38
CA GLU A 7 34.90 5.36 -16.01
C GLU A 7 35.04 4.74 -17.39
N ARG A 8 34.17 3.80 -17.71
CA ARG A 8 34.13 3.13 -19.00
C ARG A 8 32.70 2.93 -19.43
N VAL A 9 32.38 3.28 -20.64
CA VAL A 9 31.11 2.92 -21.27
C VAL A 9 31.32 1.61 -22.02
N GLY A 10 30.67 0.57 -21.57
CA GLY A 10 30.63 -0.74 -22.21
C GLY A 10 29.25 -1.02 -22.77
N GLU A 11 29.15 -2.05 -23.59
CA GLU A 11 27.88 -2.55 -24.11
C GLU A 11 27.63 -3.95 -23.53
N VAL A 12 26.51 -4.15 -22.86
CA VAL A 12 26.10 -5.45 -22.32
C VAL A 12 24.72 -5.79 -22.87
N VAL A 13 24.64 -6.90 -23.61
CA VAL A 13 23.40 -7.38 -24.24
C VAL A 13 22.71 -6.30 -25.10
N GLY A 14 23.49 -5.53 -25.89
CA GLY A 14 22.96 -4.50 -26.79
C GLY A 14 22.52 -3.20 -26.13
N SER A 15 22.76 -3.05 -24.83
CA SER A 15 22.45 -1.81 -24.10
C SER A 15 23.74 -1.16 -23.60
N PRO A 16 23.95 0.15 -23.82
CA PRO A 16 25.11 0.86 -23.29
C PRO A 16 25.05 0.88 -21.77
N GLN A 17 26.10 0.40 -21.12
CA GLN A 17 26.25 0.42 -19.66
C GLN A 17 27.42 1.31 -19.26
N LEU A 18 27.18 2.18 -18.29
CA LEU A 18 28.22 2.91 -17.63
C LEU A 18 28.83 2.06 -16.54
N GLN A 19 30.13 1.76 -16.65
CA GLN A 19 30.90 1.09 -15.62
C GLN A 19 31.82 2.11 -14.98
N GLN A 20 31.70 2.28 -13.66
CA GLN A 20 32.56 3.13 -12.88
C GLN A 20 33.32 2.28 -11.88
N ILE A 21 34.63 2.53 -11.80
CA ILE A 21 35.48 1.99 -10.75
C ILE A 21 35.67 3.08 -9.72
N VAL A 22 35.23 2.80 -8.52
CA VAL A 22 35.20 3.78 -7.44
C VAL A 22 35.98 3.29 -6.21
N LEU A 23 36.63 4.24 -5.53
CA LEU A 23 37.22 3.99 -4.22
C LEU A 23 36.20 4.42 -3.15
N VAL A 24 35.86 3.49 -2.28
CA VAL A 24 34.84 3.71 -1.23
C VAL A 24 35.45 3.48 0.14
N GLU A 25 35.22 4.38 1.07
CA GLU A 25 35.58 4.19 2.48
C GLU A 25 34.46 3.39 3.18
N ILE A 26 34.80 2.19 3.64
CA ILE A 26 33.90 1.33 4.41
C ILE A 26 34.33 1.28 5.88
N PRO A 27 33.38 1.24 6.83
CA PRO A 27 33.72 1.03 8.25
C PRO A 27 34.13 -0.43 8.47
N THR A 28 35.23 -0.62 9.20
CA THR A 28 35.68 -1.93 9.61
C THR A 28 35.20 -2.26 11.02
N ALA A 29 35.06 -3.53 11.37
CA ALA A 29 34.59 -3.98 12.67
C ALA A 29 35.42 -3.42 13.90
N GLY A 30 36.61 -2.87 13.64
CA GLY A 30 37.47 -2.20 14.65
C GLY A 30 37.29 -0.68 14.72
N GLY A 31 36.31 -0.08 14.03
CA GLY A 31 36.08 1.39 14.03
C GLY A 31 37.00 2.19 13.12
N SER A 32 37.97 1.55 12.45
CA SER A 32 38.80 2.15 11.40
C SER A 32 38.02 2.20 10.08
N ARG A 33 38.44 3.10 9.16
CA ARG A 33 37.92 3.14 7.80
C ARG A 33 38.94 2.53 6.87
N GLU A 34 38.48 1.61 6.05
CA GLU A 34 39.27 0.99 5.01
C GLU A 34 38.82 1.52 3.65
N ARG A 35 39.78 1.79 2.74
CA ARG A 35 39.46 2.16 1.36
C ARG A 35 39.48 0.93 0.49
N VAL A 36 38.34 0.61 -0.07
CA VAL A 36 38.16 -0.52 -0.98
C VAL A 36 37.80 -0.04 -2.38
N ARG A 37 38.30 -0.77 -3.37
CA ARG A 37 37.93 -0.58 -4.77
C ARG A 37 36.63 -1.34 -5.00
N ALA A 38 35.60 -0.66 -5.50
CA ALA A 38 34.32 -1.23 -5.84
C ALA A 38 33.93 -0.91 -7.30
N GLU A 39 33.20 -1.83 -7.91
CA GLU A 39 32.67 -1.66 -9.25
C GLU A 39 31.20 -1.23 -9.16
N PHE A 40 30.83 -0.28 -10.00
CA PHE A 40 29.45 0.17 -10.19
C PHE A 40 29.10 0.05 -11.66
N SER A 41 27.96 -0.58 -11.96
CA SER A 41 27.41 -0.68 -13.31
C SER A 41 26.00 -0.12 -13.35
N ALA A 42 25.75 0.82 -14.25
CA ALA A 42 24.42 1.38 -14.47
C ALA A 42 24.04 1.32 -15.95
N VAL A 43 22.78 1.02 -16.23
CA VAL A 43 22.24 1.04 -17.60
C VAL A 43 22.11 2.50 -18.05
N VAL A 44 22.73 2.85 -19.17
CA VAL A 44 22.77 4.25 -19.68
C VAL A 44 21.41 4.70 -20.24
N ALA A 45 20.42 3.83 -20.31
CA ALA A 45 19.09 4.11 -20.89
C ALA A 45 18.34 5.32 -20.27
N GLY A 46 18.83 5.85 -19.14
CA GLY A 46 18.25 7.03 -18.45
C GLY A 46 19.12 8.30 -18.45
N GLY A 47 20.22 8.34 -19.23
CA GLY A 47 21.14 9.47 -19.25
C GLY A 47 22.13 9.51 -18.08
N ALA A 48 23.03 10.50 -18.07
CA ALA A 48 24.12 10.68 -17.07
C ALA A 48 23.68 10.82 -15.59
N GLY A 49 22.37 10.79 -15.31
CA GLY A 49 21.82 10.92 -13.96
C GLY A 49 22.08 9.74 -13.03
N GLN A 50 22.41 8.57 -13.56
CA GLN A 50 22.69 7.37 -12.76
C GLN A 50 24.16 7.25 -12.35
N ALA A 51 25.09 7.98 -13.01
CA ALA A 51 26.49 7.99 -12.67
C ALA A 51 26.71 8.43 -11.21
N LEU A 52 27.60 7.72 -10.51
CA LEU A 52 28.04 8.13 -9.17
C LEU A 52 28.87 9.40 -9.26
N ARG A 53 28.78 10.23 -8.24
CA ARG A 53 29.55 11.46 -8.10
C ARG A 53 30.47 11.38 -6.89
N PRO A 54 31.61 12.06 -6.92
CA PRO A 54 32.45 12.18 -5.73
C PRO A 54 31.66 12.74 -4.55
N GLY A 55 31.74 12.07 -3.40
CA GLY A 55 30.98 12.44 -2.20
C GLY A 55 29.66 11.70 -2.02
N ASP A 56 29.17 10.93 -3.00
CA ASP A 56 27.97 10.12 -2.86
C ASP A 56 28.14 9.09 -1.74
N ALA A 57 27.10 8.89 -0.94
CA ALA A 57 26.99 7.77 -0.02
C ALA A 57 26.43 6.56 -0.78
N VAL A 58 27.07 5.41 -0.64
CA VAL A 58 26.73 4.19 -1.39
C VAL A 58 26.69 2.96 -0.48
N ILE A 59 25.91 1.99 -0.87
CA ILE A 59 25.82 0.67 -0.26
C ILE A 59 26.75 -0.25 -1.04
N VAL A 60 27.73 -0.81 -0.34
CA VAL A 60 28.72 -1.72 -0.93
C VAL A 60 28.45 -3.14 -0.46
N VAL A 61 28.44 -4.07 -1.40
CA VAL A 61 28.29 -5.50 -1.15
C VAL A 61 29.58 -6.20 -1.54
N LYS A 62 30.02 -7.14 -0.70
CA LYS A 62 31.17 -8.00 -0.99
C LYS A 62 30.68 -9.30 -1.62
N SER A 63 31.30 -9.69 -2.73
CA SER A 63 31.03 -10.98 -3.38
C SER A 63 31.41 -12.16 -2.45
N PRO A 64 30.67 -13.26 -2.53
CA PRO A 64 31.08 -14.47 -1.86
C PRO A 64 32.42 -15.01 -2.44
N PRO A 65 33.17 -15.82 -1.67
CA PRO A 65 34.37 -16.49 -2.19
C PRO A 65 34.08 -17.29 -3.47
N PRO A 66 35.03 -17.36 -4.42
CA PRO A 66 36.43 -17.01 -4.30
C PRO A 66 36.81 -15.56 -4.57
N ASP A 67 35.97 -14.80 -5.32
CA ASP A 67 36.41 -13.53 -5.93
C ASP A 67 36.54 -12.37 -4.94
N GLN A 68 35.79 -12.37 -3.85
CA GLN A 68 35.80 -11.35 -2.80
C GLN A 68 35.86 -9.87 -3.30
N THR A 69 35.33 -9.63 -4.48
CA THR A 69 35.25 -8.28 -5.08
C THR A 69 34.15 -7.47 -4.40
N TYR A 70 34.32 -6.14 -4.39
CA TYR A 70 33.33 -5.23 -3.88
C TYR A 70 32.57 -4.60 -5.04
N PHE A 71 31.23 -4.51 -4.90
CA PHE A 71 30.43 -3.71 -5.85
C PHE A 71 29.53 -2.75 -5.10
N VAL A 72 29.26 -1.64 -5.75
CA VAL A 72 28.23 -0.73 -5.31
C VAL A 72 26.87 -1.27 -5.75
N ALA A 73 26.07 -1.70 -4.78
CA ALA A 73 24.73 -2.20 -5.03
C ALA A 73 23.74 -1.07 -5.32
N ASP A 74 23.81 0.03 -4.56
CA ASP A 74 22.96 1.20 -4.76
C ASP A 74 23.54 2.43 -4.02
N ARG A 75 22.88 3.60 -4.22
CA ARG A 75 23.12 4.81 -3.41
C ARG A 75 22.44 4.69 -2.06
N ASP A 76 23.09 5.16 -1.01
CA ASP A 76 22.48 5.25 0.31
C ASP A 76 21.50 6.45 0.35
N ARG A 77 20.22 6.15 0.36
CA ARG A 77 19.14 7.12 0.46
C ARG A 77 18.58 7.27 1.87
N SER A 78 19.20 6.66 2.87
CA SER A 78 18.68 6.64 4.25
C SER A 78 18.46 8.05 4.81
N ARG A 79 19.41 8.96 4.60
CA ARG A 79 19.30 10.35 5.09
C ARG A 79 18.18 11.15 4.42
N PRO A 80 18.07 11.23 3.07
CA PRO A 80 16.96 11.94 2.44
C PRO A 80 15.61 11.31 2.76
N LEU A 81 15.51 9.98 2.85
CA LEU A 81 14.28 9.31 3.26
C LEU A 81 13.91 9.63 4.72
N ALA A 82 14.88 9.62 5.64
CA ALA A 82 14.65 10.04 7.02
C ALA A 82 14.20 11.50 7.14
N PHE A 83 14.75 12.39 6.32
CA PHE A 83 14.31 13.80 6.26
C PHE A 83 12.86 13.92 5.79
N ILE A 84 12.49 13.24 4.70
CA ILE A 84 11.10 13.23 4.18
C ILE A 84 10.14 12.66 5.23
N ALA A 85 10.52 11.56 5.89
CA ALA A 85 9.75 10.96 6.96
C ALA A 85 9.60 11.92 8.16
N ALA A 86 10.66 12.63 8.55
CA ALA A 86 10.61 13.63 9.62
C ALA A 86 9.66 14.79 9.28
N VAL A 87 9.69 15.28 8.03
CA VAL A 87 8.75 16.31 7.55
C VAL A 87 7.31 15.80 7.62
N PHE A 88 7.04 14.57 7.15
CA PHE A 88 5.73 13.96 7.24
C PHE A 88 5.24 13.87 8.70
N VAL A 89 6.05 13.35 9.60
CA VAL A 89 5.73 13.25 11.03
C VAL A 89 5.48 14.63 11.64
N ALA A 90 6.34 15.60 11.34
CA ALA A 90 6.19 16.97 11.84
C ALA A 90 4.86 17.60 11.39
N LEU A 91 4.51 17.48 10.11
CA LEU A 91 3.24 18.00 9.59
C LEU A 91 2.03 17.28 10.20
N ALA A 92 2.09 15.96 10.33
CA ALA A 92 1.03 15.18 10.94
C ALA A 92 0.79 15.61 12.40
N VAL A 93 1.85 15.84 13.17
CA VAL A 93 1.76 16.28 14.57
C VAL A 93 1.32 17.74 14.68
N LEU A 94 1.89 18.64 13.88
CA LEU A 94 1.58 20.07 13.92
C LEU A 94 0.13 20.35 13.54
N LEU A 95 -0.36 19.71 12.48
CA LEU A 95 -1.73 19.93 11.98
C LEU A 95 -2.75 19.04 12.71
N GLY A 96 -2.41 17.78 12.93
CA GLY A 96 -3.30 16.80 13.57
C GLY A 96 -3.30 16.85 15.11
N ARG A 97 -2.31 17.53 15.73
CA ARG A 97 -2.14 17.62 17.19
C ARG A 97 -2.11 16.22 17.81
N LEU A 98 -2.85 15.99 18.90
CA LEU A 98 -2.94 14.67 19.54
C LEU A 98 -3.51 13.58 18.61
N ARG A 99 -4.45 13.93 17.74
CA ARG A 99 -4.98 12.98 16.75
C ARG A 99 -3.94 12.60 15.69
N GLY A 100 -3.06 13.54 15.31
CA GLY A 100 -1.94 13.24 14.44
C GLY A 100 -0.97 12.24 15.06
N VAL A 101 -0.66 12.39 16.36
CA VAL A 101 0.17 11.42 17.09
C VAL A 101 -0.49 10.04 17.15
N THR A 102 -1.77 9.96 17.51
CA THR A 102 -2.48 8.67 17.57
C THR A 102 -2.61 7.99 16.20
N SER A 103 -2.78 8.77 15.14
CA SER A 103 -2.78 8.27 13.76
C SER A 103 -1.40 7.70 13.36
N LEU A 104 -0.30 8.36 13.74
CA LEU A 104 1.06 7.85 13.53
C LEU A 104 1.32 6.56 14.31
N VAL A 105 0.79 6.44 15.53
CA VAL A 105 0.85 5.19 16.30
C VAL A 105 0.06 4.09 15.58
N GLY A 106 -1.13 4.39 15.04
CA GLY A 106 -1.91 3.46 14.21
C GLY A 106 -1.14 2.99 12.98
N LEU A 107 -0.46 3.91 12.28
CA LEU A 107 0.43 3.59 11.17
C LEU A 107 1.58 2.66 11.61
N GLY A 108 2.21 2.95 12.76
CA GLY A 108 3.25 2.09 13.34
C GLY A 108 2.73 0.69 13.61
N ILE A 109 1.53 0.55 14.19
CA ILE A 109 0.90 -0.76 14.42
C ILE A 109 0.65 -1.47 13.09
N THR A 110 0.17 -0.76 12.07
CA THR A 110 -0.01 -1.35 10.73
C THR A 110 1.29 -1.96 10.20
N VAL A 111 2.38 -1.20 10.28
CA VAL A 111 3.71 -1.69 9.86
C VAL A 111 4.13 -2.91 10.68
N VAL A 112 3.96 -2.88 12.01
CA VAL A 112 4.31 -4.02 12.88
C VAL A 112 3.46 -5.24 12.57
N VAL A 113 2.14 -5.10 12.38
CA VAL A 113 1.27 -6.22 12.02
C VAL A 113 1.67 -6.81 10.67
N LEU A 114 2.02 -6.00 9.69
CA LEU A 114 2.51 -6.49 8.41
C LEU A 114 3.86 -7.21 8.55
N ALA A 115 4.83 -6.63 9.27
CA ALA A 115 6.19 -7.13 9.37
C ALA A 115 6.32 -8.35 10.30
N GLU A 116 5.57 -8.39 11.42
CA GLU A 116 5.74 -9.40 12.46
C GLU A 116 4.63 -10.47 12.46
N PHE A 117 3.51 -10.23 11.80
CA PHE A 117 2.41 -11.17 11.76
C PHE A 117 2.11 -11.65 10.34
N VAL A 118 1.84 -10.72 9.38
CA VAL A 118 1.41 -11.10 8.04
C VAL A 118 2.55 -11.76 7.26
N VAL A 119 3.68 -11.09 7.15
CA VAL A 119 4.83 -11.60 6.37
C VAL A 119 5.39 -12.90 6.96
N PRO A 120 5.70 -12.99 8.27
CA PRO A 120 6.19 -14.24 8.85
C PRO A 120 5.16 -15.38 8.79
N GLY A 121 3.87 -15.06 8.95
CA GLY A 121 2.79 -16.04 8.81
C GLY A 121 2.77 -16.66 7.40
N ILE A 122 2.91 -15.86 6.35
CA ILE A 122 3.00 -16.35 4.98
C ILE A 122 4.28 -17.18 4.76
N LEU A 123 5.42 -16.70 5.26
CA LEU A 123 6.70 -17.39 5.14
C LEU A 123 6.73 -18.74 5.87
N SER A 124 5.98 -18.87 6.96
CA SER A 124 5.82 -20.14 7.69
C SER A 124 4.92 -21.16 7.00
N GLY A 125 4.35 -20.81 5.83
CA GLY A 125 3.48 -21.70 5.05
C GLY A 125 1.99 -21.60 5.39
N ALA A 126 1.57 -20.64 6.23
CA ALA A 126 0.15 -20.38 6.46
C ALA A 126 -0.52 -19.83 5.19
N SER A 127 -1.83 -19.97 5.10
CA SER A 127 -2.61 -19.44 3.97
C SER A 127 -2.46 -17.91 3.88
N PRO A 128 -1.91 -17.34 2.78
CA PRO A 128 -1.73 -15.90 2.66
C PRO A 128 -3.04 -15.13 2.81
N LEU A 129 -4.15 -15.69 2.29
CA LEU A 129 -5.49 -15.10 2.43
C LEU A 129 -5.92 -14.99 3.89
N LEU A 130 -5.80 -16.08 4.66
CA LEU A 130 -6.23 -16.09 6.06
C LEU A 130 -5.40 -15.13 6.91
N VAL A 131 -4.07 -15.17 6.75
CA VAL A 131 -3.17 -14.30 7.50
C VAL A 131 -3.42 -12.82 7.16
N SER A 132 -3.64 -12.51 5.87
CA SER A 132 -3.96 -11.15 5.43
C SER A 132 -5.31 -10.67 5.94
N VAL A 133 -6.35 -11.52 5.95
CA VAL A 133 -7.66 -11.17 6.52
C VAL A 133 -7.55 -10.89 8.02
N LEU A 134 -6.86 -11.76 8.77
CA LEU A 134 -6.68 -11.56 10.21
C LEU A 134 -5.85 -10.29 10.49
N GLY A 135 -4.77 -10.06 9.74
CA GLY A 135 -3.99 -8.84 9.83
C GLY A 135 -4.82 -7.59 9.52
N ALA A 136 -5.62 -7.64 8.47
CA ALA A 136 -6.54 -6.57 8.08
C ALA A 136 -7.58 -6.24 9.18
N LEU A 137 -8.15 -7.27 9.82
CA LEU A 137 -9.07 -7.09 10.95
C LEU A 137 -8.38 -6.41 12.15
N VAL A 138 -7.19 -6.85 12.50
CA VAL A 138 -6.41 -6.25 13.60
C VAL A 138 -6.05 -4.80 13.27
N ILE A 139 -5.57 -4.53 12.05
CA ILE A 139 -5.24 -3.19 11.59
C ILE A 139 -6.48 -2.28 11.65
N ALA A 140 -7.62 -2.70 11.10
CA ALA A 140 -8.84 -1.90 11.08
C ALA A 140 -9.32 -1.55 12.50
N VAL A 141 -9.36 -2.52 13.40
CA VAL A 141 -9.80 -2.29 14.78
C VAL A 141 -8.84 -1.36 15.52
N ALA A 142 -7.53 -1.63 15.42
CA ALA A 142 -6.52 -0.85 16.12
C ALA A 142 -6.44 0.59 15.57
N SER A 143 -6.35 0.75 14.25
CA SER A 143 -6.26 2.06 13.58
C SER A 143 -7.44 2.94 13.93
N ILE A 144 -8.68 2.45 13.74
CA ILE A 144 -9.90 3.24 13.95
C ILE A 144 -10.05 3.67 15.40
N TYR A 145 -9.85 2.77 16.37
CA TYR A 145 -9.98 3.13 17.79
C TYR A 145 -8.85 4.04 18.28
N LEU A 146 -7.63 3.86 17.80
CA LEU A 146 -6.51 4.73 18.18
C LEU A 146 -6.66 6.14 17.60
N ALA A 147 -7.06 6.26 16.34
CA ALA A 147 -7.21 7.55 15.68
C ALA A 147 -8.44 8.34 16.21
N HIS A 148 -9.56 7.65 16.49
CA HIS A 148 -10.85 8.30 16.77
C HIS A 148 -11.36 8.12 18.20
N GLY A 149 -10.67 7.33 19.03
CA GLY A 149 -11.05 7.02 20.41
C GLY A 149 -12.24 6.06 20.51
N PHE A 150 -12.55 5.63 21.73
CA PHE A 150 -13.69 4.74 22.01
C PHE A 150 -14.98 5.53 22.11
N SER A 151 -15.86 5.40 21.13
CA SER A 151 -17.19 6.04 21.11
C SER A 151 -18.19 5.18 20.34
N ARG A 152 -19.49 5.45 20.51
CA ARG A 152 -20.54 4.78 19.73
C ARG A 152 -20.33 4.96 18.22
N ARG A 153 -19.97 6.17 17.81
CA ARG A 153 -19.64 6.51 16.42
C ARG A 153 -18.48 5.66 15.91
N THR A 154 -17.39 5.58 16.66
CA THR A 154 -16.21 4.79 16.29
C THR A 154 -16.52 3.30 16.22
N SER A 155 -17.33 2.78 17.15
CA SER A 155 -17.75 1.37 17.11
C SER A 155 -18.64 1.05 15.92
N ILE A 156 -19.49 1.99 15.48
CA ILE A 156 -20.25 1.88 14.23
C ILE A 156 -19.31 1.81 13.03
N ALA A 157 -18.32 2.69 12.97
CA ALA A 157 -17.32 2.69 11.89
C ALA A 157 -16.58 1.34 11.85
N VAL A 158 -16.04 0.87 12.98
CA VAL A 158 -15.38 -0.43 13.08
C VAL A 158 -16.29 -1.56 12.57
N ALA A 159 -17.50 -1.67 13.09
CA ALA A 159 -18.42 -2.72 12.68
C ALA A 159 -18.76 -2.66 11.17
N SER A 160 -18.96 -1.45 10.64
CA SER A 160 -19.19 -1.24 9.21
C SER A 160 -17.98 -1.62 8.37
N THR A 161 -16.77 -1.28 8.81
CA THR A 161 -15.51 -1.69 8.15
C THR A 161 -15.39 -3.21 8.11
N LEU A 162 -15.63 -3.90 9.24
CA LEU A 162 -15.56 -5.36 9.30
C LEU A 162 -16.56 -6.04 8.37
N ILE A 163 -17.81 -5.56 8.32
CA ILE A 163 -18.84 -6.07 7.39
C ILE A 163 -18.41 -5.85 5.95
N THR A 164 -17.99 -4.63 5.61
CA THR A 164 -17.61 -4.30 4.24
C THR A 164 -16.33 -5.03 3.82
N LEU A 165 -15.37 -5.20 4.72
CA LEU A 165 -14.15 -5.97 4.47
C LEU A 165 -14.45 -7.44 4.19
N THR A 166 -15.36 -8.04 4.95
CA THR A 166 -15.83 -9.40 4.71
C THR A 166 -16.47 -9.52 3.32
N LEU A 167 -17.33 -8.58 2.96
CA LEU A 167 -17.97 -8.54 1.65
C LEU A 167 -16.93 -8.32 0.53
N SER A 168 -15.93 -7.47 0.75
CA SER A 168 -14.79 -7.27 -0.14
C SER A 168 -14.00 -8.56 -0.37
N ALA A 169 -13.77 -9.35 0.67
CA ALA A 169 -13.05 -10.62 0.56
C ALA A 169 -13.82 -11.61 -0.32
N PHE A 170 -15.14 -11.71 -0.17
CA PHE A 170 -15.98 -12.52 -1.06
C PHE A 170 -15.96 -12.02 -2.50
N LEU A 171 -16.06 -10.71 -2.69
CA LEU A 171 -16.03 -10.10 -4.01
C LEU A 171 -14.67 -10.31 -4.70
N ALA A 172 -13.56 -10.15 -3.96
CA ALA A 172 -12.22 -10.43 -4.45
C ALA A 172 -12.07 -11.89 -4.87
N ALA A 173 -12.50 -12.83 -4.03
CA ALA A 173 -12.43 -14.26 -4.33
C ALA A 173 -13.25 -14.61 -5.58
N ALA A 174 -14.46 -14.06 -5.72
CA ALA A 174 -15.30 -14.22 -6.88
C ALA A 174 -14.66 -13.64 -8.14
N ALA A 175 -14.18 -12.40 -8.10
CA ALA A 175 -13.54 -11.72 -9.23
C ALA A 175 -12.27 -12.44 -9.70
N VAL A 176 -11.38 -12.82 -8.78
CA VAL A 176 -10.15 -13.59 -9.07
C VAL A 176 -10.48 -14.96 -9.66
N SER A 177 -11.57 -15.61 -9.20
CA SER A 177 -12.04 -16.88 -9.77
C SER A 177 -12.60 -16.73 -11.17
N VAL A 178 -13.48 -15.75 -11.40
CA VAL A 178 -14.11 -15.50 -12.71
C VAL A 178 -13.08 -15.08 -13.74
N ALA A 179 -12.14 -14.19 -13.35
CA ALA A 179 -11.07 -13.75 -14.22
C ALA A 179 -9.95 -14.80 -14.36
N ARG A 180 -10.00 -15.93 -13.63
CA ARG A 180 -9.00 -17.01 -13.64
C ARG A 180 -7.58 -16.51 -13.35
N LEU A 181 -7.43 -15.58 -12.41
CA LEU A 181 -6.13 -15.04 -12.03
C LEU A 181 -5.38 -16.00 -11.10
N PHE A 182 -4.09 -16.11 -11.31
CA PHE A 182 -3.19 -16.99 -10.55
C PHE A 182 -2.33 -16.23 -9.54
N GLY A 183 -2.22 -14.89 -9.65
CA GLY A 183 -1.37 -14.07 -8.82
C GLY A 183 0.09 -14.04 -9.28
N SER A 184 0.35 -14.43 -10.52
CA SER A 184 1.70 -14.52 -11.10
C SER A 184 2.05 -13.32 -11.99
N GLY A 185 1.20 -12.30 -12.03
CA GLY A 185 1.34 -11.18 -12.94
C GLY A 185 2.49 -10.22 -12.64
N THR A 186 3.08 -10.23 -11.45
CA THR A 186 4.16 -9.29 -11.08
C THR A 186 5.54 -9.93 -11.10
N GLU A 187 6.59 -9.10 -11.30
CA GLU A 187 7.98 -9.58 -11.24
C GLU A 187 8.32 -10.14 -9.86
N GLU A 188 7.81 -9.55 -8.80
CA GLU A 188 8.00 -10.00 -7.42
C GLU A 188 7.41 -11.41 -7.22
N ALA A 189 6.22 -11.67 -7.78
CA ALA A 189 5.59 -12.99 -7.75
C ALA A 189 6.46 -14.02 -8.48
N PHE A 190 7.04 -13.66 -9.61
CA PHE A 190 7.97 -14.50 -10.35
C PHE A 190 9.24 -14.82 -9.54
N TYR A 191 9.85 -13.82 -8.90
CA TYR A 191 11.01 -14.03 -8.01
C TYR A 191 10.68 -14.91 -6.82
N LEU A 192 9.49 -14.78 -6.23
CA LEU A 192 9.04 -15.65 -5.15
C LEU A 192 8.93 -17.11 -5.59
N GLN A 193 8.51 -17.37 -6.84
CA GLN A 193 8.45 -18.72 -7.38
C GLN A 193 9.82 -19.34 -7.70
N LEU A 194 10.77 -18.53 -8.16
CA LEU A 194 12.13 -18.99 -8.49
C LEU A 194 12.98 -19.26 -7.25
N GLY A 195 12.68 -18.60 -6.12
CA GLY A 195 13.45 -18.67 -4.90
C GLY A 195 13.11 -19.88 -4.01
N LEU A 196 13.54 -19.79 -2.74
CA LEU A 196 13.30 -20.80 -1.71
C LEU A 196 11.82 -20.95 -1.33
N LEU A 197 10.95 -20.04 -1.79
CA LEU A 197 9.54 -19.94 -1.41
C LEU A 197 8.59 -20.54 -2.46
N LYS A 198 9.02 -21.58 -3.17
CA LYS A 198 8.22 -22.29 -4.20
C LYS A 198 6.81 -22.75 -3.74
N GLN A 199 6.55 -22.74 -2.43
CA GLN A 199 5.29 -23.19 -1.86
C GLN A 199 4.30 -22.06 -1.54
N VAL A 200 4.65 -20.78 -1.77
CA VAL A 200 3.74 -19.67 -1.50
C VAL A 200 2.58 -19.69 -2.51
N ASN A 201 1.37 -19.71 -1.99
CA ASN A 201 0.17 -19.61 -2.81
C ASN A 201 0.00 -18.18 -3.35
N LEU A 202 0.43 -17.94 -4.60
CA LEU A 202 0.38 -16.61 -5.22
C LEU A 202 -1.04 -16.06 -5.36
N ARG A 203 -2.02 -16.93 -5.66
CA ARG A 203 -3.42 -16.53 -5.72
C ARG A 203 -3.91 -16.04 -4.36
N GLY A 204 -3.52 -16.73 -3.29
CA GLY A 204 -3.80 -16.30 -1.92
C GLY A 204 -3.10 -14.98 -1.58
N LEU A 205 -1.88 -14.75 -2.10
CA LEU A 205 -1.13 -13.52 -1.94
C LEU A 205 -1.81 -12.34 -2.66
N LEU A 206 -2.28 -12.54 -3.90
CA LEU A 206 -3.06 -11.57 -4.64
C LEU A 206 -4.33 -11.17 -3.88
N LEU A 207 -5.10 -12.14 -3.39
CA LEU A 207 -6.30 -11.90 -2.58
C LEU A 207 -5.97 -11.15 -1.29
N GLY A 208 -4.90 -11.54 -0.59
CA GLY A 208 -4.42 -10.85 0.60
C GLY A 208 -4.06 -9.40 0.34
N GLY A 209 -3.36 -9.12 -0.75
CA GLY A 209 -3.02 -7.77 -1.18
C GLY A 209 -4.23 -6.90 -1.49
N ILE A 210 -5.26 -7.46 -2.16
CA ILE A 210 -6.53 -6.75 -2.43
C ILE A 210 -7.23 -6.39 -1.10
N ILE A 211 -7.27 -7.32 -0.14
CA ILE A 211 -7.95 -7.12 1.15
C ILE A 211 -7.21 -6.10 2.01
N LEU A 212 -5.88 -6.19 2.10
CA LEU A 212 -5.07 -5.22 2.85
C LEU A 212 -5.16 -3.82 2.24
N GLY A 213 -5.17 -3.71 0.90
CA GLY A 213 -5.39 -2.44 0.22
C GLY A 213 -6.78 -1.85 0.48
N ALA A 214 -7.81 -2.69 0.56
CA ALA A 214 -9.16 -2.26 0.84
C ALA A 214 -9.31 -1.66 2.25
N VAL A 215 -8.61 -2.18 3.27
CA VAL A 215 -8.68 -1.66 4.66
C VAL A 215 -8.36 -0.18 4.73
N GLY A 216 -7.29 0.27 4.08
CA GLY A 216 -6.88 1.68 4.12
C GLY A 216 -7.94 2.63 3.60
N VAL A 217 -8.65 2.24 2.53
CA VAL A 217 -9.72 3.05 1.95
C VAL A 217 -11.02 2.96 2.77
N LEU A 218 -11.33 1.76 3.29
CA LEU A 218 -12.53 1.53 4.09
C LEU A 218 -12.50 2.26 5.43
N ASP A 219 -11.33 2.38 6.06
CA ASP A 219 -11.15 3.13 7.31
C ASP A 219 -11.63 4.58 7.14
N ASP A 220 -11.14 5.28 6.13
CA ASP A 220 -11.47 6.68 5.87
C ASP A 220 -12.96 6.89 5.59
N ILE A 221 -13.55 6.03 4.75
CA ILE A 221 -14.94 6.21 4.33
C ILE A 221 -15.92 5.88 5.46
N THR A 222 -15.66 4.80 6.23
CA THR A 222 -16.58 4.40 7.30
C THR A 222 -16.52 5.34 8.49
N THR A 223 -15.34 5.83 8.86
CA THR A 223 -15.19 6.81 9.94
C THR A 223 -15.78 8.17 9.56
N GLY A 224 -15.53 8.64 8.33
CA GLY A 224 -16.08 9.89 7.80
C GLY A 224 -17.61 9.83 7.69
N GLN A 225 -18.14 8.72 7.18
CA GLN A 225 -19.59 8.54 7.01
C GLN A 225 -20.31 8.39 8.35
N ALA A 226 -19.75 7.64 9.30
CA ALA A 226 -20.29 7.54 10.64
C ALA A 226 -20.28 8.91 11.36
N ALA A 227 -19.23 9.72 11.14
CA ALA A 227 -19.14 11.07 11.66
C ALA A 227 -20.21 12.00 11.05
N ALA A 228 -20.40 11.95 9.74
CA ALA A 228 -21.42 12.76 9.06
C ALA A 228 -22.83 12.47 9.58
N VAL A 229 -23.19 11.20 9.73
CA VAL A 229 -24.50 10.81 10.26
C VAL A 229 -24.66 11.23 11.74
N ASP A 230 -23.62 11.11 12.55
CA ASP A 230 -23.61 11.55 13.97
C ASP A 230 -23.82 13.07 14.09
N GLU A 231 -23.16 13.87 13.23
CA GLU A 231 -23.34 15.33 13.23
C GLU A 231 -24.76 15.75 12.74
N ILE A 232 -25.33 15.06 11.75
CA ILE A 232 -26.72 15.28 11.33
C ILE A 232 -27.69 14.97 12.47
N HIS A 233 -27.45 13.87 13.20
CA HIS A 233 -28.28 13.49 14.34
C HIS A 233 -28.16 14.51 15.50
N LYS A 234 -26.96 14.99 15.80
CA LYS A 234 -26.75 16.03 16.82
C LYS A 234 -27.43 17.36 16.46
N ALA A 235 -27.40 17.74 15.18
CA ALA A 235 -28.05 18.95 14.71
C ALA A 235 -29.60 18.89 14.84
N ASN A 236 -30.18 17.69 14.66
CA ASN A 236 -31.61 17.48 14.92
C ASN A 236 -31.84 16.05 15.45
N PRO A 237 -31.83 15.90 16.80
CA PRO A 237 -32.04 14.59 17.43
C PRO A 237 -33.43 13.97 17.21
N ALA A 238 -34.42 14.78 16.79
CA ALA A 238 -35.80 14.30 16.53
C ALA A 238 -35.97 13.63 15.17
N LEU A 239 -34.92 13.58 14.33
CA LEU A 239 -35.02 12.95 13.00
C LEU A 239 -35.32 11.46 13.12
N PRO A 240 -36.35 10.95 12.41
CA PRO A 240 -36.60 9.52 12.34
C PRO A 240 -35.47 8.81 11.58
N VAL A 241 -35.23 7.54 11.91
CA VAL A 241 -34.16 6.72 11.31
C VAL A 241 -34.12 6.80 9.77
N ARG A 242 -35.30 6.78 9.13
CA ARG A 242 -35.41 6.85 7.66
C ARG A 242 -34.88 8.16 7.10
N GLU A 243 -35.23 9.28 7.76
CA GLU A 243 -34.80 10.61 7.31
C GLU A 243 -33.30 10.82 7.60
N LEU A 244 -32.83 10.37 8.76
CA LEU A 244 -31.41 10.39 9.12
C LEU A 244 -30.57 9.58 8.11
N TYR A 245 -31.07 8.41 7.70
CA TYR A 245 -30.45 7.61 6.62
C TYR A 245 -30.41 8.37 5.29
N GLN A 246 -31.53 8.99 4.87
CA GLN A 246 -31.59 9.70 3.59
C GLN A 246 -30.63 10.88 3.54
N ARG A 247 -30.55 11.66 4.61
CA ARG A 247 -29.61 12.79 4.71
C ARG A 247 -28.16 12.31 4.75
N GLY A 248 -27.86 11.30 5.54
CA GLY A 248 -26.53 10.69 5.59
C GLY A 248 -26.12 10.12 4.22
N ARG A 249 -27.04 9.44 3.52
CA ARG A 249 -26.79 8.91 2.18
C ARG A 249 -26.48 10.02 1.15
N SER A 250 -27.16 11.16 1.22
CA SER A 250 -26.89 12.29 0.33
C SER A 250 -25.44 12.77 0.46
N VAL A 251 -24.95 12.94 1.69
CA VAL A 251 -23.53 13.29 1.95
C VAL A 251 -22.59 12.21 1.42
N GLY A 252 -22.93 10.94 1.68
CA GLY A 252 -22.09 9.80 1.25
C GLY A 252 -22.02 9.64 -0.26
N THR A 253 -23.06 10.01 -1.01
CA THR A 253 -23.06 9.96 -2.48
C THR A 253 -22.02 10.91 -3.08
N GLU A 254 -21.87 12.11 -2.53
CA GLU A 254 -20.83 13.05 -2.93
C GLU A 254 -19.42 12.49 -2.66
N HIS A 255 -19.23 11.86 -1.50
CA HIS A 255 -17.97 11.18 -1.17
C HIS A 255 -17.64 10.05 -2.15
N ILE A 256 -18.61 9.20 -2.52
CA ILE A 256 -18.40 8.11 -3.49
C ILE A 256 -17.84 8.67 -4.81
N THR A 257 -18.45 9.73 -5.33
CA THR A 257 -18.06 10.33 -6.61
C THR A 257 -16.60 10.78 -6.61
N SER A 258 -16.15 11.40 -5.52
CA SER A 258 -14.77 11.86 -5.36
C SER A 258 -13.79 10.69 -5.17
N LEU A 259 -14.12 9.76 -4.26
CA LEU A 259 -13.19 8.71 -3.83
C LEU A 259 -12.97 7.61 -4.88
N VAL A 260 -13.99 7.28 -5.69
CA VAL A 260 -13.83 6.32 -6.81
C VAL A 260 -12.77 6.82 -7.78
N ASN A 261 -12.83 8.11 -8.15
CA ASN A 261 -11.83 8.71 -9.03
C ASN A 261 -10.43 8.73 -8.37
N THR A 262 -10.35 9.07 -7.08
CA THR A 262 -9.08 9.10 -6.34
C THR A 262 -8.43 7.73 -6.28
N LEU A 263 -9.20 6.68 -5.99
CA LEU A 263 -8.70 5.31 -5.93
C LEU A 263 -8.20 4.83 -7.30
N PHE A 264 -8.98 5.09 -8.34
CA PHE A 264 -8.58 4.79 -9.72
C PHE A 264 -7.26 5.48 -10.10
N LEU A 265 -7.15 6.79 -9.83
CA LEU A 265 -5.94 7.55 -10.13
C LEU A 265 -4.73 7.11 -9.31
N ALA A 266 -4.91 6.70 -8.06
CA ALA A 266 -3.82 6.18 -7.23
C ALA A 266 -3.24 4.88 -7.83
N TYR A 267 -4.08 3.94 -8.22
CA TYR A 267 -3.63 2.70 -8.87
C TYR A 267 -3.08 2.95 -10.28
N ALA A 268 -3.76 3.77 -11.10
CA ALA A 268 -3.29 4.13 -12.42
C ALA A 268 -1.92 4.85 -12.35
N GLY A 269 -1.73 5.73 -11.38
CA GLY A 269 -0.45 6.42 -11.16
C GLY A 269 0.68 5.47 -10.78
N ALA A 270 0.41 4.50 -9.91
CA ALA A 270 1.39 3.46 -9.56
C ALA A 270 1.75 2.57 -10.75
N SER A 271 0.80 2.32 -11.65
CA SER A 271 0.97 1.50 -12.85
C SER A 271 1.30 2.31 -14.12
N LEU A 272 1.63 3.60 -14.01
CA LEU A 272 1.88 4.47 -15.17
C LEU A 272 2.96 3.94 -16.14
N PRO A 273 4.10 3.39 -15.68
CA PRO A 273 5.09 2.80 -16.58
C PRO A 273 4.51 1.69 -17.46
N LEU A 274 3.57 0.94 -16.92
CA LEU A 274 2.87 -0.13 -17.62
C LEU A 274 1.98 0.41 -18.75
N PHE A 275 1.24 1.50 -18.50
CA PHE A 275 0.44 2.15 -19.55
C PHE A 275 1.33 2.64 -20.70
N ILE A 276 2.52 3.17 -20.40
CA ILE A 276 3.49 3.59 -21.42
C ILE A 276 3.96 2.37 -22.23
N LEU A 277 4.31 1.28 -21.56
CA LEU A 277 4.74 0.04 -22.22
C LEU A 277 3.68 -0.48 -23.21
N PHE A 278 2.41 -0.41 -22.84
CA PHE A 278 1.30 -0.80 -23.70
C PHE A 278 1.11 0.11 -24.90
N THR A 279 1.33 1.41 -24.72
CA THR A 279 1.21 2.38 -25.82
C THR A 279 2.29 2.17 -26.88
N ILE A 280 3.48 1.72 -26.46
CA ILE A 280 4.62 1.46 -27.35
C ILE A 280 4.47 0.09 -28.06
N ASN A 281 3.79 -0.86 -27.43
CA ASN A 281 3.60 -2.20 -28.01
C ASN A 281 2.51 -2.19 -29.09
N THR A 282 2.90 -1.86 -30.32
CA THR A 282 2.01 -1.79 -31.49
C THR A 282 1.74 -3.15 -32.13
N TYR A 283 2.41 -4.21 -31.69
CA TYR A 283 2.30 -5.55 -32.28
C TYR A 283 1.07 -6.34 -31.83
N GLN A 284 0.43 -5.92 -30.72
CA GLN A 284 -0.73 -6.62 -30.17
C GLN A 284 -1.93 -5.69 -30.02
N PRO A 285 -3.15 -6.16 -30.32
CA PRO A 285 -4.37 -5.40 -30.07
C PRO A 285 -4.53 -5.08 -28.57
N LEU A 286 -5.10 -3.92 -28.26
CA LEU A 286 -5.26 -3.45 -26.87
C LEU A 286 -5.99 -4.46 -25.96
N TRP A 287 -6.99 -5.19 -26.50
CA TRP A 287 -7.72 -6.19 -25.71
C TRP A 287 -6.84 -7.35 -25.23
N VAL A 288 -5.82 -7.74 -26.00
CA VAL A 288 -4.85 -8.78 -25.60
C VAL A 288 -4.03 -8.29 -24.40
N THR A 289 -3.60 -7.05 -24.46
CA THR A 289 -2.84 -6.40 -23.40
C THR A 289 -3.68 -6.27 -22.12
N LEU A 290 -4.93 -5.82 -22.23
CA LEU A 290 -5.85 -5.72 -21.10
C LEU A 290 -6.21 -7.08 -20.50
N SER A 291 -6.11 -8.16 -21.28
CA SER A 291 -6.35 -9.53 -20.83
C SER A 291 -5.11 -10.20 -20.25
N SER A 292 -3.93 -9.57 -20.32
CA SER A 292 -2.74 -10.11 -19.69
C SER A 292 -2.91 -10.16 -18.16
N GLU A 293 -2.38 -11.19 -17.50
CA GLU A 293 -2.58 -11.43 -16.08
C GLU A 293 -2.17 -10.24 -15.23
N PHE A 294 -1.02 -9.65 -15.53
CA PHE A 294 -0.51 -8.47 -14.85
C PHE A 294 -1.51 -7.29 -14.85
N VAL A 295 -2.11 -6.98 -16.01
CA VAL A 295 -3.09 -5.90 -16.13
C VAL A 295 -4.42 -6.27 -15.50
N ALA A 296 -4.87 -7.50 -15.74
CA ALA A 296 -6.11 -8.01 -15.20
C ALA A 296 -6.11 -8.02 -13.66
N GLU A 297 -4.97 -8.32 -13.03
CA GLU A 297 -4.80 -8.22 -11.57
C GLU A 297 -5.02 -6.79 -11.06
N GLU A 298 -4.43 -5.79 -11.72
CA GLU A 298 -4.58 -4.38 -11.32
C GLU A 298 -6.01 -3.87 -11.58
N ILE A 299 -6.63 -4.29 -12.68
CA ILE A 299 -8.04 -3.97 -12.96
C ILE A 299 -8.94 -4.56 -11.87
N VAL A 300 -8.78 -5.84 -11.53
CA VAL A 300 -9.58 -6.52 -10.50
C VAL A 300 -9.35 -5.87 -9.13
N ARG A 301 -8.11 -5.58 -8.76
CA ARG A 301 -7.76 -4.87 -7.52
C ARG A 301 -8.48 -3.52 -7.40
N THR A 302 -8.40 -2.72 -8.45
CA THR A 302 -9.04 -1.38 -8.52
C THR A 302 -10.56 -1.48 -8.45
N LEU A 303 -11.17 -2.38 -9.23
CA LEU A 303 -12.63 -2.53 -9.27
C LEU A 303 -13.19 -3.08 -7.96
N VAL A 304 -12.57 -4.10 -7.39
CA VAL A 304 -13.00 -4.67 -6.09
C VAL A 304 -12.89 -3.64 -4.99
N GLY A 305 -11.77 -2.89 -4.90
CA GLY A 305 -11.61 -1.80 -3.95
C GLY A 305 -12.66 -0.71 -4.11
N SER A 306 -12.95 -0.31 -5.35
CA SER A 306 -13.97 0.71 -5.65
C SER A 306 -15.39 0.24 -5.30
N ILE A 307 -15.74 -1.02 -5.61
CA ILE A 307 -17.05 -1.59 -5.25
C ILE A 307 -17.19 -1.67 -3.73
N ALA A 308 -16.13 -2.09 -3.02
CA ALA A 308 -16.11 -2.12 -1.57
C ALA A 308 -16.38 -0.74 -0.95
N LEU A 309 -15.71 0.29 -1.47
CA LEU A 309 -15.91 1.69 -1.08
C LEU A 309 -17.36 2.15 -1.31
N ILE A 310 -17.92 1.86 -2.49
CA ILE A 310 -19.32 2.21 -2.81
C ILE A 310 -20.28 1.53 -1.83
N LEU A 311 -20.05 0.28 -1.47
CA LEU A 311 -20.88 -0.48 -0.53
C LEU A 311 -20.70 -0.04 0.92
N ALA A 312 -19.53 0.47 1.30
CA ALA A 312 -19.25 0.96 2.66
C ALA A 312 -20.18 2.11 3.06
N VAL A 313 -20.51 3.01 2.12
CA VAL A 313 -21.36 4.18 2.39
C VAL A 313 -22.76 3.79 2.84
N PRO A 314 -23.57 3.03 2.08
CA PRO A 314 -24.91 2.65 2.53
C PRO A 314 -24.88 1.77 3.78
N ILE A 315 -23.90 0.87 3.93
CA ILE A 315 -23.76 0.00 5.11
C ILE A 315 -23.54 0.86 6.35
N THR A 316 -22.54 1.75 6.32
CA THR A 316 -22.22 2.64 7.45
C THR A 316 -23.36 3.58 7.76
N THR A 317 -23.97 4.18 6.74
CA THR A 317 -25.12 5.10 6.92
C THR A 317 -26.30 4.40 7.59
N GLN A 318 -26.62 3.17 7.13
CA GLN A 318 -27.72 2.40 7.69
C GLN A 318 -27.46 2.02 9.14
N MET A 319 -26.25 1.58 9.47
CA MET A 319 -25.87 1.23 10.83
C MET A 319 -25.87 2.44 11.74
N ALA A 320 -25.32 3.57 11.29
CA ALA A 320 -25.28 4.82 12.06
C ALA A 320 -26.69 5.37 12.30
N ALA A 321 -27.52 5.44 11.26
CA ALA A 321 -28.90 5.92 11.39
C ALA A 321 -29.72 5.04 12.34
N TYR A 322 -29.53 3.72 12.28
CA TYR A 322 -30.25 2.79 13.17
C TYR A 322 -29.80 2.87 14.62
N VAL A 323 -28.49 2.91 14.88
CA VAL A 323 -27.95 2.95 16.25
C VAL A 323 -28.19 4.29 16.93
N LEU A 324 -28.02 5.40 16.18
CA LEU A 324 -28.19 6.76 16.72
C LEU A 324 -29.66 7.17 16.79
N GLY A 325 -30.47 6.85 15.77
CA GLY A 325 -31.88 7.25 15.70
C GLY A 325 -32.83 6.47 16.62
N ARG A 326 -32.42 5.29 17.16
CA ARG A 326 -33.23 4.53 18.13
C ARG A 326 -33.44 5.23 19.50
N GLY A 327 -32.58 6.21 19.83
CA GLY A 327 -32.73 6.98 21.09
C GLY A 327 -33.97 7.87 21.14
N VAL A 328 -34.55 8.21 19.98
CA VAL A 328 -35.69 9.16 19.88
C VAL A 328 -37.03 8.51 20.27
N GLY A 329 -37.15 7.17 20.19
CA GLY A 329 -38.39 6.47 20.48
C GLY A 329 -38.68 6.21 21.96
N GLN A 330 -37.81 6.61 22.90
CA GLN A 330 -37.97 6.35 24.34
C GLN A 330 -38.30 7.59 25.19
N VAL A 331 -38.41 8.77 24.59
CA VAL A 331 -39.03 9.89 25.33
C VAL A 331 -40.56 9.66 25.23
N ARG A 332 -41.09 8.87 26.16
CA ARG A 332 -42.52 8.80 26.45
C ARG A 332 -43.00 10.14 26.96
N PRO A 333 -44.25 10.52 26.65
CA PRO A 333 -44.90 11.77 27.14
C PRO A 333 -45.01 11.76 28.65
#